data_45785d5551ec0642372fd0c4147a588e
#
_entry.id   45785d5551ec0642372fd0c4147a588e
#
_cell.length_a   1.000
_cell.length_b   1.000
_cell.length_c   1.000
_cell.angle_alpha   90.00
_cell.angle_beta   90.00
_cell.angle_gamma   90.00
#
_symmetry.space_group_name_H-M   'P 1'
#
loop_
_entity.id
_entity.type
_entity.pdbx_description
1 polymer ?
#
loop_
_entity_poly.entity_id
_entity_poly.type
_entity_poly.pdbx_seq_one_letter_code
_entity_poly.pdbx_strand_id
1 'polypeptide(L)'
;MVRASLGLATVLISVSLASPARAQSEDDKLGKVHFETSCNREAQNLFDRGMLYQHSFWYRASQKMFEGTLKADPTCSIAYWGIALSLLWNPHTVPPVKNLAEGAAAIEKARAIGFKTEREQAYVDALALMYKDYDKVDHRTRIVAYAKQMEALAQRYPDDDEAQIHYALALNTSASAADKTYASQLKGAAILEPIALRQPLHPGVAHYLIHLYDYPAIADKGIEAARRYAKIAPDAPHALHMPSHIFTRVGYWNDSISSNVASARSAKESNDLSEQLHAMDYLVYAYLQLGRDDDAKAVIDEMSAVTGFSETFIPGPYAEAASPARYALERGDWKAAGELTVRPSPLPNVQAITYFARAIGAARAGNPEAAKPDLAKLGELYDKLREAKDAYWSEQVNIQAKIASAWVLYAQGKKDEAVKAMSDAADAEDRTEKHPVTPGVPKPARELYGEMLIDSGDAKAALAAFEATLKKELNRLGAYAGAARAAAQLGDTAKARQYFGKVVEQAGNQNTRTEVADARAYLDAH
;
A
#
# COMPACT_ATOMS: atom_id res chain seq x y z
N MET A 1 -64.68 -13.07 -64.76
CA MET A 1 -64.74 -11.87 -63.87
C MET A 1 -63.85 -12.15 -62.70
N VAL A 2 -62.66 -11.60 -62.70
CA VAL A 2 -61.69 -11.76 -61.64
C VAL A 2 -61.58 -10.42 -60.92
N ARG A 3 -61.94 -10.35 -59.64
CA ARG A 3 -61.74 -9.17 -58.80
C ARG A 3 -60.35 -9.18 -58.19
N ALA A 4 -59.54 -8.18 -58.51
CA ALA A 4 -58.25 -7.94 -57.85
C ALA A 4 -58.49 -7.08 -56.58
N SER A 5 -58.06 -7.57 -55.43
CA SER A 5 -58.02 -6.80 -54.17
C SER A 5 -56.65 -6.19 -54.00
N LEU A 6 -56.54 -4.88 -53.99
CA LEU A 6 -55.35 -4.12 -53.61
C LEU A 6 -55.24 -4.11 -52.08
N GLY A 7 -54.20 -4.73 -51.53
CA GLY A 7 -53.81 -4.61 -50.15
C GLY A 7 -52.85 -3.43 -49.95
N LEU A 8 -53.25 -2.45 -49.13
CA LEU A 8 -52.42 -1.31 -48.73
C LEU A 8 -51.50 -1.77 -47.57
N ALA A 9 -50.21 -1.85 -47.81
CA ALA A 9 -49.24 -2.16 -46.76
C ALA A 9 -48.79 -0.83 -46.09
N THR A 10 -49.21 -0.62 -44.85
CA THR A 10 -48.75 0.50 -44.01
C THR A 10 -47.40 0.15 -43.39
N VAL A 11 -46.35 0.79 -43.86
CA VAL A 11 -45.02 0.68 -43.24
C VAL A 11 -44.98 1.63 -42.05
N LEU A 12 -44.97 1.06 -40.84
CA LEU A 12 -44.68 1.76 -39.59
C LEU A 12 -43.15 1.95 -39.46
N ILE A 13 -42.67 3.16 -39.67
CA ILE A 13 -41.29 3.56 -39.40
C ILE A 13 -41.20 3.83 -37.88
N SER A 14 -40.65 2.87 -37.13
CA SER A 14 -40.28 3.08 -35.72
C SER A 14 -39.00 3.94 -35.67
N VAL A 15 -39.15 5.21 -35.36
CA VAL A 15 -38.05 6.09 -34.99
C VAL A 15 -37.64 5.74 -33.56
N SER A 16 -36.57 4.94 -33.40
CA SER A 16 -35.93 4.73 -32.11
C SER A 16 -35.20 6.00 -31.69
N LEU A 17 -35.82 6.76 -30.78
CA LEU A 17 -35.14 7.82 -30.04
C LEU A 17 -34.12 7.16 -29.11
N ALA A 18 -32.87 7.15 -29.55
CA ALA A 18 -31.74 6.80 -28.68
C ALA A 18 -31.62 7.88 -27.58
N SER A 19 -31.97 7.52 -26.37
CA SER A 19 -31.84 8.40 -25.21
C SER A 19 -30.38 8.72 -24.92
N PRO A 20 -30.02 9.96 -24.57
CA PRO A 20 -28.63 10.33 -24.21
C PRO A 20 -28.25 9.92 -22.78
N ALA A 21 -28.78 8.80 -22.28
CA ALA A 21 -28.58 8.38 -20.90
C ALA A 21 -27.23 7.69 -20.61
N ARG A 22 -26.41 7.44 -21.65
CA ARG A 22 -25.18 6.64 -21.48
C ARG A 22 -23.93 7.45 -21.08
N ALA A 23 -23.93 8.76 -21.24
CA ALA A 23 -22.78 9.61 -20.91
C ALA A 23 -22.76 10.07 -19.43
N GLN A 24 -23.91 10.10 -18.74
CA GLN A 24 -24.00 10.50 -17.33
C GLN A 24 -23.66 9.40 -16.34
N SER A 25 -23.75 8.12 -16.73
CA SER A 25 -23.52 6.98 -15.84
C SER A 25 -22.04 6.64 -15.60
N GLU A 26 -21.12 7.10 -16.47
CA GLU A 26 -19.67 6.83 -16.29
C GLU A 26 -19.04 7.75 -15.23
N ASP A 27 -19.50 8.99 -15.09
CA ASP A 27 -18.97 9.94 -14.10
C ASP A 27 -19.42 9.63 -12.67
N ASP A 28 -20.58 8.99 -12.49
CA ASP A 28 -21.11 8.65 -11.17
C ASP A 28 -20.32 7.53 -10.46
N LYS A 29 -19.55 6.73 -11.19
CA LYS A 29 -18.79 5.60 -10.65
C LYS A 29 -17.40 5.94 -10.11
N LEU A 30 -16.91 7.16 -10.31
CA LEU A 30 -15.63 7.68 -9.81
C LEU A 30 -15.81 8.71 -8.69
N GLY A 31 -17.04 9.00 -8.29
CA GLY A 31 -17.36 10.05 -7.32
C GLY A 31 -17.62 11.40 -7.97
N LYS A 32 -17.39 12.48 -7.23
CA LYS A 32 -17.62 13.86 -7.70
C LYS A 32 -16.47 14.77 -7.27
N VAL A 33 -15.94 15.52 -8.23
CA VAL A 33 -14.91 16.55 -8.02
C VAL A 33 -15.28 17.74 -8.88
N HIS A 34 -15.07 18.94 -8.35
CA HIS A 34 -15.06 20.17 -9.12
C HIS A 34 -13.87 21.02 -8.69
N PHE A 35 -12.91 21.14 -9.60
CA PHE A 35 -11.77 22.03 -9.47
C PHE A 35 -11.98 23.23 -10.39
N GLU A 36 -12.43 24.36 -9.86
CA GLU A 36 -12.69 25.55 -10.65
C GLU A 36 -11.45 25.99 -11.44
N THR A 37 -11.64 26.21 -12.75
CA THR A 37 -10.59 26.70 -13.66
C THR A 37 -11.06 27.91 -14.44
N SER A 38 -10.12 28.68 -15.00
CA SER A 38 -10.40 29.80 -15.91
C SER A 38 -10.57 29.35 -17.36
N CYS A 39 -10.70 28.06 -17.62
CA CYS A 39 -10.79 27.46 -18.95
C CYS A 39 -12.22 27.48 -19.48
N ASN A 40 -12.40 27.19 -20.78
CA ASN A 40 -13.73 27.08 -21.33
C ASN A 40 -14.50 25.88 -20.75
N ARG A 41 -15.83 25.84 -20.97
CA ARG A 41 -16.70 24.83 -20.34
C ARG A 41 -16.35 23.37 -20.70
N GLU A 42 -15.95 23.14 -21.95
CA GLU A 42 -15.55 21.77 -22.37
C GLU A 42 -14.25 21.34 -21.67
N ALA A 43 -13.27 22.23 -21.64
CA ALA A 43 -12.01 22.01 -20.93
C ALA A 43 -12.22 21.83 -19.42
N GLN A 44 -13.14 22.58 -18.79
CA GLN A 44 -13.51 22.42 -17.38
C GLN A 44 -14.02 21.01 -17.08
N ASN A 45 -14.93 20.48 -17.92
CA ASN A 45 -15.46 19.13 -17.72
C ASN A 45 -14.37 18.05 -17.83
N LEU A 46 -13.44 18.20 -18.78
CA LEU A 46 -12.31 17.28 -18.94
C LEU A 46 -11.32 17.41 -17.78
N PHE A 47 -11.12 18.62 -17.26
CA PHE A 47 -10.27 18.87 -16.12
C PHE A 47 -10.82 18.19 -14.85
N ASP A 48 -12.11 18.39 -14.54
CA ASP A 48 -12.77 17.76 -13.41
C ASP A 48 -12.68 16.22 -13.49
N ARG A 49 -12.84 15.66 -14.69
CA ARG A 49 -12.64 14.23 -14.93
C ARG A 49 -11.18 13.79 -14.72
N GLY A 50 -10.22 14.63 -15.12
CA GLY A 50 -8.80 14.42 -14.84
C GLY A 50 -8.52 14.34 -13.33
N MET A 51 -9.16 15.21 -12.55
CA MET A 51 -9.06 15.23 -11.10
C MET A 51 -9.68 13.98 -10.44
N LEU A 52 -10.82 13.47 -10.94
CA LEU A 52 -11.40 12.20 -10.44
C LEU A 52 -10.41 11.03 -10.54
N TYR A 53 -9.74 10.90 -11.70
CA TYR A 53 -8.69 9.91 -11.89
C TYR A 53 -7.46 10.18 -11.01
N GLN A 54 -7.05 11.46 -10.89
CA GLN A 54 -5.90 11.89 -10.09
C GLN A 54 -6.08 11.53 -8.62
N HIS A 55 -7.23 11.82 -8.05
CA HIS A 55 -7.56 11.50 -6.66
C HIS A 55 -7.68 10.01 -6.38
N SER A 56 -7.90 9.19 -7.41
CA SER A 56 -7.93 7.74 -7.32
C SER A 56 -6.62 7.07 -7.76
N PHE A 57 -5.53 7.83 -7.88
CA PHE A 57 -4.18 7.40 -8.30
C PHE A 57 -4.13 6.66 -9.64
N TRP A 58 -5.10 6.92 -10.51
CA TRP A 58 -5.16 6.37 -11.86
C TRP A 58 -4.47 7.32 -12.86
N TYR A 59 -3.17 7.49 -12.69
CA TYR A 59 -2.36 8.58 -13.26
C TYR A 59 -2.36 8.65 -14.79
N ARG A 60 -2.32 7.50 -15.49
CA ARG A 60 -2.34 7.49 -16.96
C ARG A 60 -3.66 7.98 -17.53
N ALA A 61 -4.77 7.62 -16.88
CA ALA A 61 -6.10 8.12 -17.27
C ALA A 61 -6.23 9.61 -16.96
N SER A 62 -5.76 10.03 -15.79
CA SER A 62 -5.70 11.44 -15.39
C SER A 62 -4.92 12.30 -16.39
N GLN A 63 -3.70 11.90 -16.76
CA GLN A 63 -2.88 12.61 -17.74
C GLN A 63 -3.59 12.77 -19.08
N LYS A 64 -4.26 11.72 -19.60
CA LYS A 64 -5.03 11.77 -20.85
C LYS A 64 -6.16 12.81 -20.81
N MET A 65 -6.83 12.95 -19.66
CA MET A 65 -7.90 13.95 -19.50
C MET A 65 -7.33 15.37 -19.53
N PHE A 66 -6.21 15.63 -18.85
CA PHE A 66 -5.55 16.94 -18.89
C PHE A 66 -4.98 17.27 -20.28
N GLU A 67 -4.47 16.28 -21.02
CA GLU A 67 -4.11 16.46 -22.43
C GLU A 67 -5.34 16.75 -23.30
N GLY A 68 -6.47 16.13 -23.01
CA GLY A 68 -7.78 16.44 -23.62
C GLY A 68 -8.24 17.87 -23.31
N THR A 69 -8.04 18.33 -22.08
CA THR A 69 -8.33 19.71 -21.65
C THR A 69 -7.58 20.73 -22.51
N LEU A 70 -6.28 20.49 -22.78
CA LEU A 70 -5.48 21.37 -23.65
C LEU A 70 -5.93 21.34 -25.11
N LYS A 71 -6.51 20.24 -25.60
CA LYS A 71 -7.10 20.19 -26.96
C LYS A 71 -8.38 20.98 -27.05
N ALA A 72 -9.21 20.96 -26.00
CA ALA A 72 -10.45 21.73 -25.92
C ALA A 72 -10.20 23.22 -25.66
N ASP A 73 -9.17 23.56 -24.88
CA ASP A 73 -8.75 24.96 -24.64
C ASP A 73 -7.21 25.05 -24.54
N PRO A 74 -6.52 25.38 -25.64
CA PRO A 74 -5.06 25.53 -25.63
C PRO A 74 -4.53 26.62 -24.69
N THR A 75 -5.40 27.52 -24.21
CA THR A 75 -5.04 28.61 -23.27
C THR A 75 -5.25 28.21 -21.81
N CYS A 76 -5.73 26.99 -21.55
CA CYS A 76 -5.95 26.45 -20.21
C CYS A 76 -4.62 26.03 -19.56
N SER A 77 -3.84 26.98 -19.08
CA SER A 77 -2.48 26.75 -18.55
C SER A 77 -2.47 25.80 -17.35
N ILE A 78 -3.52 25.81 -16.52
CA ILE A 78 -3.62 24.92 -15.34
C ILE A 78 -3.68 23.42 -15.71
N ALA A 79 -4.07 23.08 -16.95
CA ALA A 79 -4.04 21.69 -17.40
C ALA A 79 -2.61 21.11 -17.47
N TYR A 80 -1.59 21.94 -17.69
CA TYR A 80 -0.20 21.49 -17.56
C TYR A 80 0.20 21.20 -16.13
N TRP A 81 -0.39 21.87 -15.12
CA TRP A 81 -0.24 21.49 -13.73
C TRP A 81 -0.81 20.07 -13.49
N GLY A 82 -2.00 19.79 -14.03
CA GLY A 82 -2.60 18.46 -13.95
C GLY A 82 -1.71 17.37 -14.58
N ILE A 83 -1.13 17.65 -15.76
CA ILE A 83 -0.16 16.75 -16.41
C ILE A 83 1.06 16.53 -15.52
N ALA A 84 1.66 17.63 -15.00
CA ALA A 84 2.80 17.54 -14.11
C ALA A 84 2.45 16.74 -12.84
N LEU A 85 1.29 17.00 -12.24
CA LEU A 85 0.84 16.26 -11.04
C LEU A 85 0.71 14.76 -11.32
N SER A 86 0.14 14.39 -12.47
CA SER A 86 0.00 12.97 -12.88
C SER A 86 1.36 12.29 -13.09
N LEU A 87 2.37 13.02 -13.56
CA LEU A 87 3.73 12.50 -13.79
C LEU A 87 4.52 12.22 -12.50
N LEU A 88 4.09 12.74 -11.36
CA LEU A 88 4.67 12.37 -10.06
C LEU A 88 4.32 10.94 -9.64
N TRP A 89 3.25 10.36 -10.21
CA TRP A 89 2.74 9.04 -9.83
C TRP A 89 2.38 8.98 -8.33
N ASN A 90 2.60 7.81 -7.72
CA ASN A 90 2.29 7.60 -6.31
C ASN A 90 3.15 8.52 -5.42
N PRO A 91 2.53 9.42 -4.64
CA PRO A 91 3.23 10.43 -3.84
C PRO A 91 4.08 9.85 -2.70
N HIS A 92 3.95 8.56 -2.42
CA HIS A 92 4.77 7.84 -1.44
C HIS A 92 6.02 7.19 -2.05
N THR A 93 6.28 7.40 -3.35
CA THR A 93 7.44 6.88 -4.05
C THR A 93 8.23 7.99 -4.72
N VAL A 94 9.51 7.73 -4.98
CA VAL A 94 10.33 8.68 -5.77
C VAL A 94 9.97 8.53 -7.24
N PRO A 95 9.55 9.62 -7.93
CA PRO A 95 9.22 9.54 -9.35
C PRO A 95 10.43 9.20 -10.21
N PRO A 96 10.26 8.45 -11.32
CA PRO A 96 11.34 8.20 -12.28
C PRO A 96 11.92 9.51 -12.84
N VAL A 97 13.22 9.54 -13.10
CA VAL A 97 13.91 10.73 -13.62
C VAL A 97 13.27 11.24 -14.93
N LYS A 98 12.84 10.33 -15.81
CA LYS A 98 12.13 10.69 -17.04
C LYS A 98 10.85 11.48 -16.74
N ASN A 99 10.05 11.04 -15.78
CA ASN A 99 8.83 11.72 -15.38
C ASN A 99 9.11 13.10 -14.77
N LEU A 100 10.19 13.20 -14.00
CA LEU A 100 10.62 14.50 -13.43
C LEU A 100 11.01 15.49 -14.53
N ALA A 101 11.71 15.04 -15.58
CA ALA A 101 12.06 15.88 -16.72
C ALA A 101 10.82 16.33 -17.52
N GLU A 102 9.89 15.42 -17.79
CA GLU A 102 8.65 15.71 -18.50
C GLU A 102 7.72 16.64 -17.69
N GLY A 103 7.61 16.44 -16.38
CA GLY A 103 6.83 17.29 -15.48
C GLY A 103 7.42 18.70 -15.35
N ALA A 104 8.74 18.83 -15.25
CA ALA A 104 9.42 20.13 -15.28
C ALA A 104 9.10 20.89 -16.59
N ALA A 105 9.15 20.19 -17.73
CA ALA A 105 8.78 20.79 -19.02
C ALA A 105 7.29 21.20 -19.08
N ALA A 106 6.39 20.46 -18.43
CA ALA A 106 4.98 20.83 -18.34
C ALA A 106 4.79 22.10 -17.50
N ILE A 107 5.48 22.25 -16.37
CA ILE A 107 5.47 23.48 -15.56
C ILE A 107 5.92 24.69 -16.38
N GLU A 108 7.01 24.57 -17.15
CA GLU A 108 7.48 25.67 -18.00
C GLU A 108 6.50 26.03 -19.12
N LYS A 109 5.80 25.05 -19.68
CA LYS A 109 4.70 25.30 -20.66
C LYS A 109 3.54 26.07 -20.02
N ALA A 110 3.13 25.71 -18.80
CA ALA A 110 2.10 26.46 -18.07
C ALA A 110 2.50 27.93 -17.91
N ARG A 111 3.74 28.20 -17.49
CA ARG A 111 4.28 29.54 -17.31
C ARG A 111 4.38 30.33 -18.61
N ALA A 112 4.75 29.68 -19.72
CA ALA A 112 4.86 30.33 -21.04
C ALA A 112 3.50 30.81 -21.58
N ILE A 113 2.40 30.10 -21.29
CA ILE A 113 1.02 30.51 -21.63
C ILE A 113 0.59 31.67 -20.72
N GLY A 114 1.02 31.67 -19.46
CA GLY A 114 0.56 32.61 -18.43
C GLY A 114 -0.72 32.13 -17.73
N PHE A 115 -1.12 32.84 -16.69
CA PHE A 115 -2.25 32.47 -15.84
C PHE A 115 -3.34 33.57 -15.88
N LYS A 116 -4.59 33.14 -15.96
CA LYS A 116 -5.74 34.05 -15.92
C LYS A 116 -6.12 34.40 -14.48
N THR A 117 -5.72 33.58 -13.49
CA THR A 117 -5.98 33.81 -12.06
C THR A 117 -4.71 33.60 -11.22
N GLU A 118 -4.60 34.38 -10.13
CA GLU A 118 -3.52 34.19 -9.15
C GLU A 118 -3.62 32.83 -8.43
N ARG A 119 -4.83 32.27 -8.31
CA ARG A 119 -5.07 30.95 -7.75
C ARG A 119 -4.40 29.86 -8.59
N GLU A 120 -4.63 29.84 -9.91
CA GLU A 120 -4.01 28.86 -10.81
C GLU A 120 -2.48 28.99 -10.82
N GLN A 121 -1.96 30.22 -10.82
CA GLN A 121 -0.52 30.47 -10.69
C GLN A 121 0.03 29.87 -9.39
N ALA A 122 -0.66 30.07 -8.26
CA ALA A 122 -0.21 29.57 -6.96
C ALA A 122 -0.13 28.02 -6.91
N TYR A 123 -1.06 27.31 -7.55
CA TYR A 123 -0.99 25.84 -7.69
C TYR A 123 0.22 25.40 -8.52
N VAL A 124 0.47 26.06 -9.64
CA VAL A 124 1.62 25.74 -10.49
C VAL A 124 2.94 26.03 -9.77
N ASP A 125 3.05 27.18 -9.09
CA ASP A 125 4.26 27.56 -8.35
C ASP A 125 4.53 26.63 -7.17
N ALA A 126 3.50 26.14 -6.50
CA ALA A 126 3.65 25.12 -5.46
C ALA A 126 4.20 23.82 -6.06
N LEU A 127 3.58 23.29 -7.10
CA LEU A 127 3.99 22.03 -7.72
C LEU A 127 5.37 22.12 -8.37
N ALA A 128 5.77 23.29 -8.87
CA ALA A 128 7.09 23.53 -9.45
C ALA A 128 8.23 23.17 -8.49
N LEU A 129 8.01 23.26 -7.16
CA LEU A 129 9.00 22.88 -6.16
C LEU A 129 9.34 21.38 -6.18
N MET A 130 8.39 20.52 -6.61
CA MET A 130 8.66 19.09 -6.78
C MET A 130 9.61 18.80 -7.95
N TYR A 131 9.72 19.72 -8.89
CA TYR A 131 10.53 19.60 -10.12
C TYR A 131 11.80 20.43 -10.10
N LYS A 132 11.92 21.38 -9.16
CA LYS A 132 13.05 22.29 -9.09
C LYS A 132 14.36 21.54 -8.80
N ASP A 133 15.34 21.70 -9.68
CA ASP A 133 16.68 21.09 -9.55
C ASP A 133 16.63 19.59 -9.18
N TYR A 134 15.69 18.84 -9.79
CA TYR A 134 15.40 17.44 -9.44
C TYR A 134 16.60 16.51 -9.60
N ASP A 135 17.61 16.90 -10.37
CA ASP A 135 18.87 16.20 -10.59
C ASP A 135 19.93 16.51 -9.51
N LYS A 136 19.73 17.55 -8.68
CA LYS A 136 20.66 18.03 -7.66
C LYS A 136 20.10 17.99 -6.25
N VAL A 137 18.79 18.26 -6.12
CA VAL A 137 18.09 18.33 -4.84
C VAL A 137 17.36 17.02 -4.60
N ASP A 138 17.58 16.40 -3.46
CA ASP A 138 16.93 15.14 -3.10
C ASP A 138 15.38 15.28 -3.00
N HIS A 139 14.70 14.16 -3.19
CA HIS A 139 13.24 14.14 -3.21
C HIS A 139 12.61 14.60 -1.88
N ARG A 140 13.23 14.24 -0.75
CA ARG A 140 12.74 14.62 0.58
C ARG A 140 12.73 16.13 0.78
N THR A 141 13.79 16.80 0.38
CA THR A 141 13.90 18.27 0.44
C THR A 141 12.82 18.94 -0.41
N ARG A 142 12.57 18.41 -1.62
CA ARG A 142 11.57 18.96 -2.55
C ARG A 142 10.14 18.78 -2.04
N ILE A 143 9.79 17.62 -1.49
CA ILE A 143 8.46 17.37 -0.96
C ILE A 143 8.15 18.20 0.30
N VAL A 144 9.15 18.46 1.15
CA VAL A 144 8.99 19.36 2.31
C VAL A 144 8.75 20.81 1.85
N ALA A 145 9.49 21.26 0.82
CA ALA A 145 9.27 22.60 0.25
C ALA A 145 7.88 22.72 -0.39
N TYR A 146 7.43 21.70 -1.11
CA TYR A 146 6.07 21.61 -1.66
C TYR A 146 5.01 21.69 -0.56
N ALA A 147 5.14 20.91 0.50
CA ALA A 147 4.18 20.91 1.61
C ALA A 147 4.07 22.29 2.27
N LYS A 148 5.20 23.00 2.46
CA LYS A 148 5.21 24.37 2.98
C LYS A 148 4.49 25.35 2.04
N GLN A 149 4.66 25.21 0.74
CA GLN A 149 4.00 26.07 -0.24
C GLN A 149 2.49 25.76 -0.34
N MET A 150 2.10 24.46 -0.22
CA MET A 150 0.70 24.08 -0.13
C MET A 150 0.03 24.59 1.14
N GLU A 151 0.75 24.66 2.28
CA GLU A 151 0.25 25.33 3.48
C GLU A 151 -0.07 26.81 3.22
N ALA A 152 0.84 27.54 2.58
CA ALA A 152 0.64 28.94 2.26
C ALA A 152 -0.53 29.14 1.28
N LEU A 153 -0.70 28.24 0.31
CA LEU A 153 -1.81 28.25 -0.64
C LEU A 153 -3.13 27.99 0.08
N ALA A 154 -3.21 26.96 0.93
CA ALA A 154 -4.41 26.64 1.70
C ALA A 154 -4.80 27.77 2.68
N GLN A 155 -3.83 28.48 3.26
CA GLN A 155 -4.08 29.66 4.09
C GLN A 155 -4.58 30.86 3.28
N ARG A 156 -4.06 31.05 2.06
CA ARG A 156 -4.48 32.15 1.17
C ARG A 156 -5.90 31.93 0.62
N TYR A 157 -6.28 30.68 0.41
CA TYR A 157 -7.59 30.29 -0.14
C TYR A 157 -8.28 29.31 0.82
N PRO A 158 -8.77 29.76 2.00
CA PRO A 158 -9.31 28.87 3.03
C PRO A 158 -10.60 28.15 2.61
N ASP A 159 -11.35 28.71 1.67
CA ASP A 159 -12.58 28.12 1.13
C ASP A 159 -12.35 27.23 -0.09
N ASP A 160 -11.10 27.11 -0.54
CA ASP A 160 -10.72 26.21 -1.64
C ASP A 160 -10.47 24.80 -1.11
N ASP A 161 -11.50 23.95 -1.18
CA ASP A 161 -11.41 22.57 -0.70
C ASP A 161 -10.29 21.78 -1.36
N GLU A 162 -10.01 21.99 -2.67
CA GLU A 162 -8.93 21.30 -3.36
C GLU A 162 -7.55 21.71 -2.80
N ALA A 163 -7.35 22.97 -2.45
CA ALA A 163 -6.14 23.43 -1.80
C ALA A 163 -5.95 22.76 -0.44
N GLN A 164 -7.02 22.62 0.33
CA GLN A 164 -7.00 21.92 1.62
C GLN A 164 -6.71 20.42 1.46
N ILE A 165 -7.34 19.77 0.45
CA ILE A 165 -7.15 18.34 0.16
C ILE A 165 -5.70 18.06 -0.26
N HIS A 166 -5.13 18.84 -1.17
CA HIS A 166 -3.74 18.69 -1.59
C HIS A 166 -2.75 19.02 -0.46
N TYR A 167 -3.06 20.00 0.40
CA TYR A 167 -2.24 20.28 1.57
C TYR A 167 -2.26 19.12 2.57
N ALA A 168 -3.41 18.52 2.83
CA ALA A 168 -3.52 17.35 3.72
C ALA A 168 -2.70 16.16 3.19
N LEU A 169 -2.73 15.88 1.88
CA LEU A 169 -1.88 14.87 1.26
C LEU A 169 -0.39 15.23 1.40
N ALA A 170 -0.02 16.50 1.19
CA ALA A 170 1.35 16.96 1.33
C ALA A 170 1.87 16.83 2.78
N LEU A 171 1.02 17.06 3.79
CA LEU A 171 1.35 16.80 5.20
C LEU A 171 1.69 15.34 5.45
N ASN A 172 0.91 14.40 4.87
CA ASN A 172 1.19 12.97 5.02
C ASN A 172 2.53 12.57 4.38
N THR A 173 2.74 12.97 3.13
CA THR A 173 3.92 12.56 2.35
C THR A 173 5.21 13.26 2.81
N SER A 174 5.10 14.45 3.40
CA SER A 174 6.23 15.17 4.00
C SER A 174 6.46 14.85 5.49
N ALA A 175 5.63 14.02 6.12
CA ALA A 175 5.78 13.65 7.53
C ALA A 175 7.12 12.94 7.80
N SER A 176 7.66 13.14 9.00
CA SER A 176 8.85 12.42 9.44
C SER A 176 8.49 11.02 9.91
N ALA A 177 9.15 10.00 9.39
CA ALA A 177 8.97 8.63 9.88
C ALA A 177 9.41 8.45 11.36
N ALA A 178 10.21 9.37 11.89
CA ALA A 178 10.63 9.38 13.28
C ALA A 178 9.57 9.99 14.23
N ASP A 179 8.59 10.73 13.70
CA ASP A 179 7.52 11.30 14.52
C ASP A 179 6.44 10.23 14.81
N LYS A 180 6.51 9.65 15.99
CA LYS A 180 5.53 8.67 16.50
C LYS A 180 4.32 9.34 17.19
N THR A 181 4.24 10.67 17.18
CA THR A 181 3.03 11.40 17.62
C THR A 181 2.00 11.52 16.48
N TYR A 182 2.43 11.27 15.24
CA TYR A 182 1.63 11.41 14.02
C TYR A 182 1.02 12.79 13.84
N ALA A 183 1.71 13.84 14.32
CA ALA A 183 1.17 15.20 14.35
C ALA A 183 0.78 15.72 12.95
N SER A 184 1.60 15.45 11.92
CA SER A 184 1.29 15.84 10.54
C SER A 184 0.09 15.09 9.98
N GLN A 185 -0.03 13.79 10.26
CA GLN A 185 -1.14 12.95 9.82
C GLN A 185 -2.45 13.39 10.48
N LEU A 186 -2.44 13.60 11.79
CA LEU A 186 -3.62 14.07 12.54
C LEU A 186 -4.05 15.48 12.10
N LYS A 187 -3.09 16.37 11.80
CA LYS A 187 -3.38 17.70 11.23
C LYS A 187 -4.07 17.58 9.87
N GLY A 188 -3.54 16.71 8.98
CA GLY A 188 -4.14 16.46 7.68
C GLY A 188 -5.55 15.88 7.79
N ALA A 189 -5.78 14.93 8.69
CA ALA A 189 -7.09 14.36 8.93
C ALA A 189 -8.09 15.41 9.45
N ALA A 190 -7.69 16.25 10.39
CA ALA A 190 -8.52 17.33 10.91
C ALA A 190 -8.94 18.35 9.84
N ILE A 191 -8.14 18.51 8.76
CA ILE A 191 -8.49 19.31 7.59
C ILE A 191 -9.55 18.57 6.75
N LEU A 192 -9.38 17.26 6.53
CA LEU A 192 -10.24 16.51 5.60
C LEU A 192 -11.58 16.09 6.20
N GLU A 193 -11.68 15.84 7.49
CA GLU A 193 -12.92 15.37 8.13
C GLU A 193 -14.12 16.32 7.91
N PRO A 194 -14.00 17.65 8.08
CA PRO A 194 -15.08 18.57 7.74
C PRO A 194 -15.43 18.57 6.25
N ILE A 195 -14.43 18.38 5.36
CA ILE A 195 -14.65 18.30 3.91
C ILE A 195 -15.42 17.02 3.57
N ALA A 196 -15.12 15.89 4.23
CA ALA A 196 -15.85 14.64 4.06
C ALA A 196 -17.36 14.74 4.34
N LEU A 197 -17.75 15.64 5.25
CA LEU A 197 -19.16 15.88 5.57
C LEU A 197 -19.86 16.70 4.48
N ARG A 198 -19.22 17.74 3.91
CA ARG A 198 -19.83 18.60 2.89
C ARG A 198 -19.65 18.07 1.47
N GLN A 199 -18.62 17.24 1.24
CA GLN A 199 -18.34 16.59 -0.05
C GLN A 199 -18.26 15.06 0.09
N PRO A 200 -19.36 14.38 0.47
CA PRO A 200 -19.35 12.97 0.83
C PRO A 200 -19.01 12.01 -0.34
N LEU A 201 -19.04 12.49 -1.58
CA LEU A 201 -18.72 11.72 -2.78
C LEU A 201 -17.35 12.09 -3.38
N HIS A 202 -16.56 12.92 -2.69
CA HIS A 202 -15.24 13.30 -3.17
C HIS A 202 -14.23 12.15 -2.94
N PRO A 203 -13.66 11.52 -4.01
CA PRO A 203 -12.81 10.35 -3.88
C PRO A 203 -11.52 10.66 -3.12
N GLY A 204 -10.87 11.79 -3.38
CA GLY A 204 -9.62 12.20 -2.74
C GLY A 204 -9.74 12.37 -1.23
N VAL A 205 -10.88 12.84 -0.74
CA VAL A 205 -11.09 13.02 0.71
C VAL A 205 -11.08 11.67 1.43
N ALA A 206 -11.87 10.70 0.96
CA ALA A 206 -11.90 9.37 1.57
C ALA A 206 -10.56 8.64 1.41
N HIS A 207 -9.93 8.74 0.23
CA HIS A 207 -8.63 8.14 -0.07
C HIS A 207 -7.54 8.66 0.85
N TYR A 208 -7.40 9.99 0.96
CA TYR A 208 -6.30 10.59 1.72
C TYR A 208 -6.51 10.45 3.23
N LEU A 209 -7.75 10.37 3.72
CA LEU A 209 -8.03 9.97 5.10
C LEU A 209 -7.52 8.56 5.41
N ILE A 210 -7.66 7.61 4.47
CA ILE A 210 -7.08 6.26 4.64
C ILE A 210 -5.56 6.36 4.78
N HIS A 211 -4.88 7.09 3.89
CA HIS A 211 -3.43 7.26 3.98
C HIS A 211 -2.97 7.96 5.26
N LEU A 212 -3.71 8.96 5.72
CA LEU A 212 -3.42 9.69 6.96
C LEU A 212 -3.58 8.81 8.20
N TYR A 213 -4.47 7.83 8.16
CA TYR A 213 -4.72 6.92 9.27
C TYR A 213 -4.04 5.54 9.14
N ASP A 214 -3.28 5.27 8.05
CA ASP A 214 -2.56 3.99 7.85
C ASP A 214 -1.33 3.84 8.77
N TYR A 215 -1.53 4.08 10.08
CA TYR A 215 -0.52 3.93 11.12
C TYR A 215 -1.11 3.19 12.32
N PRO A 216 -0.35 2.25 12.97
CA PRO A 216 -0.92 1.34 13.98
C PRO A 216 -1.69 2.03 15.10
N ALA A 217 -1.17 3.15 15.62
CA ALA A 217 -1.75 3.84 16.77
C ALA A 217 -3.01 4.65 16.46
N ILE A 218 -3.34 4.87 15.18
CA ILE A 218 -4.47 5.74 14.75
C ILE A 218 -5.33 5.11 13.65
N ALA A 219 -5.06 3.85 13.27
CA ALA A 219 -5.75 3.18 12.16
C ALA A 219 -7.25 2.99 12.40
N ASP A 220 -7.68 2.81 13.64
CA ASP A 220 -9.08 2.70 14.03
C ASP A 220 -9.92 3.90 13.58
N LYS A 221 -9.34 5.10 13.54
CA LYS A 221 -9.97 6.33 13.05
C LYS A 221 -10.26 6.30 11.55
N GLY A 222 -9.53 5.49 10.78
CA GLY A 222 -9.66 5.35 9.33
C GLY A 222 -10.80 4.40 8.87
N ILE A 223 -11.43 3.65 9.79
CA ILE A 223 -12.42 2.61 9.44
C ILE A 223 -13.61 3.19 8.65
N GLU A 224 -14.11 4.36 9.02
CA GLU A 224 -15.23 4.99 8.33
C GLU A 224 -14.85 5.36 6.87
N ALA A 225 -13.70 5.98 6.66
CA ALA A 225 -13.19 6.31 5.33
C ALA A 225 -12.97 5.04 4.48
N ALA A 226 -12.40 3.98 5.08
CA ALA A 226 -12.20 2.69 4.42
C ALA A 226 -13.53 2.08 3.93
N ARG A 227 -14.57 2.07 4.77
CA ARG A 227 -15.88 1.51 4.40
C ARG A 227 -16.62 2.29 3.31
N ARG A 228 -16.22 3.53 3.06
CA ARG A 228 -16.88 4.43 2.10
C ARG A 228 -16.17 4.49 0.75
N TYR A 229 -14.85 4.48 0.71
CA TYR A 229 -14.08 4.83 -0.49
C TYR A 229 -14.38 3.92 -1.69
N ALA A 230 -14.40 2.60 -1.52
CA ALA A 230 -14.74 1.66 -2.59
C ALA A 230 -16.17 1.88 -3.18
N LYS A 231 -17.08 2.46 -2.39
CA LYS A 231 -18.45 2.80 -2.86
C LYS A 231 -18.49 4.14 -3.60
N ILE A 232 -17.55 5.04 -3.31
CA ILE A 232 -17.44 6.35 -3.98
C ILE A 232 -16.88 6.18 -5.38
N ALA A 233 -15.83 5.37 -5.56
CA ALA A 233 -15.14 5.18 -6.83
C ALA A 233 -14.98 3.69 -7.20
N PRO A 234 -16.09 2.93 -7.39
CA PRO A 234 -16.04 1.48 -7.58
C PRO A 234 -15.38 1.02 -8.89
N ASP A 235 -15.19 1.91 -9.87
CA ASP A 235 -14.52 1.58 -11.13
C ASP A 235 -12.99 1.75 -11.08
N ALA A 236 -12.48 2.42 -10.04
CA ALA A 236 -11.04 2.61 -9.87
C ALA A 236 -10.45 1.42 -9.09
N PRO A 237 -9.54 0.61 -9.68
CA PRO A 237 -8.94 -0.55 -9.00
C PRO A 237 -8.31 -0.17 -7.66
N HIS A 238 -7.58 0.94 -7.63
CA HIS A 238 -6.94 1.45 -6.41
C HIS A 238 -7.96 1.85 -5.32
N ALA A 239 -9.12 2.39 -5.69
CA ALA A 239 -10.18 2.72 -4.72
C ALA A 239 -10.80 1.47 -4.07
N LEU A 240 -10.83 0.36 -4.79
CA LEU A 240 -11.25 -0.94 -4.27
C LEU A 240 -10.21 -1.54 -3.32
N HIS A 241 -8.90 -1.29 -3.58
CA HIS A 241 -7.78 -1.76 -2.77
C HIS A 241 -7.62 -0.98 -1.46
N MET A 242 -7.70 0.33 -1.50
CA MET A 242 -7.34 1.23 -0.39
C MET A 242 -7.99 0.94 0.96
N PRO A 243 -9.26 0.48 1.06
CA PRO A 243 -9.84 0.06 2.33
C PRO A 243 -8.99 -0.98 3.07
N SER A 244 -8.31 -1.86 2.33
CA SER A 244 -7.48 -2.92 2.90
C SER A 244 -6.26 -2.41 3.67
N HIS A 245 -5.79 -1.20 3.43
CA HIS A 245 -4.74 -0.58 4.24
C HIS A 245 -5.16 -0.47 5.70
N ILE A 246 -6.35 0.07 5.95
CA ILE A 246 -6.91 0.18 7.29
C ILE A 246 -7.30 -1.20 7.84
N PHE A 247 -8.00 -2.02 7.04
CA PHE A 247 -8.43 -3.35 7.48
C PHE A 247 -7.25 -4.24 7.89
N THR A 248 -6.14 -4.17 7.16
CA THR A 248 -4.89 -4.88 7.52
C THR A 248 -4.31 -4.35 8.83
N ARG A 249 -4.30 -3.02 9.07
CA ARG A 249 -3.82 -2.44 10.34
C ARG A 249 -4.64 -2.85 11.55
N VAL A 250 -5.97 -2.91 11.38
CA VAL A 250 -6.88 -3.29 12.48
C VAL A 250 -7.13 -4.81 12.55
N GLY A 251 -6.50 -5.59 11.67
CA GLY A 251 -6.62 -7.05 11.66
C GLY A 251 -7.99 -7.56 11.20
N TYR A 252 -8.69 -6.82 10.34
CA TYR A 252 -9.96 -7.23 9.73
C TYR A 252 -9.69 -7.97 8.42
N TRP A 253 -9.18 -9.20 8.55
CA TRP A 253 -8.63 -9.97 7.42
C TRP A 253 -9.66 -10.26 6.33
N ASN A 254 -10.89 -10.61 6.68
CA ASN A 254 -11.94 -10.88 5.70
C ASN A 254 -12.34 -9.63 4.90
N ASP A 255 -12.37 -8.46 5.54
CA ASP A 255 -12.64 -7.19 4.85
C ASP A 255 -11.46 -6.82 3.92
N SER A 256 -10.21 -7.07 4.35
CA SER A 256 -9.02 -6.90 3.51
C SER A 256 -9.06 -7.82 2.29
N ILE A 257 -9.42 -9.10 2.46
CA ILE A 257 -9.59 -10.06 1.37
C ILE A 257 -10.67 -9.58 0.39
N SER A 258 -11.84 -9.19 0.89
CA SER A 258 -12.96 -8.74 0.04
C SER A 258 -12.58 -7.54 -0.81
N SER A 259 -11.88 -6.56 -0.23
CA SER A 259 -11.37 -5.38 -0.92
C SER A 259 -10.39 -5.76 -2.04
N ASN A 260 -9.43 -6.62 -1.74
CA ASN A 260 -8.37 -6.96 -2.67
C ASN A 260 -8.81 -7.93 -3.78
N VAL A 261 -9.78 -8.83 -3.52
CA VAL A 261 -10.39 -9.65 -4.58
C VAL A 261 -11.10 -8.76 -5.60
N ALA A 262 -11.84 -7.74 -5.13
CA ALA A 262 -12.50 -6.79 -6.03
C ALA A 262 -11.48 -5.96 -6.81
N SER A 263 -10.42 -5.47 -6.14
CA SER A 263 -9.36 -4.68 -6.77
C SER A 263 -8.57 -5.47 -7.80
N ALA A 264 -8.07 -6.66 -7.46
CA ALA A 264 -7.29 -7.50 -8.37
C ALA A 264 -8.07 -7.84 -9.64
N ARG A 265 -9.39 -8.12 -9.51
CA ARG A 265 -10.27 -8.34 -10.66
C ARG A 265 -10.41 -7.09 -11.53
N SER A 266 -10.73 -5.94 -10.94
CA SER A 266 -10.88 -4.67 -11.66
C SER A 266 -9.57 -4.24 -12.34
N ALA A 267 -8.43 -4.42 -11.66
CA ALA A 267 -7.11 -4.13 -12.20
C ALA A 267 -6.77 -5.04 -13.40
N LYS A 268 -7.11 -6.32 -13.33
CA LYS A 268 -6.95 -7.28 -14.45
C LYS A 268 -7.81 -6.87 -15.65
N GLU A 269 -9.07 -6.50 -15.44
CA GLU A 269 -10.00 -6.05 -16.48
C GLU A 269 -9.53 -4.74 -17.15
N SER A 270 -8.91 -3.83 -16.39
CA SER A 270 -8.35 -2.57 -16.90
C SER A 270 -6.91 -2.66 -17.39
N ASN A 271 -6.28 -3.86 -17.35
CA ASN A 271 -4.87 -4.09 -17.68
C ASN A 271 -3.91 -3.24 -16.84
N ASP A 272 -4.26 -2.98 -15.57
CA ASP A 272 -3.36 -2.37 -14.58
C ASP A 272 -2.63 -3.45 -13.79
N LEU A 273 -1.60 -4.03 -14.42
CA LEU A 273 -0.90 -5.19 -13.89
C LEU A 273 -0.18 -4.91 -12.56
N SER A 274 0.30 -3.67 -12.36
CA SER A 274 0.98 -3.29 -11.11
C SER A 274 0.00 -3.22 -9.96
N GLU A 275 -1.20 -2.69 -10.16
CA GLU A 275 -2.24 -2.65 -9.16
C GLU A 275 -2.81 -4.06 -8.87
N GLN A 276 -2.93 -4.91 -9.92
CA GLN A 276 -3.32 -6.30 -9.75
C GLN A 276 -2.37 -7.02 -8.79
N LEU A 277 -1.05 -6.96 -9.04
CA LEU A 277 -0.04 -7.59 -8.21
C LEU A 277 -0.02 -6.99 -6.78
N HIS A 278 -0.23 -5.68 -6.67
CA HIS A 278 -0.31 -4.99 -5.39
C HIS A 278 -1.47 -5.50 -4.52
N ALA A 279 -2.65 -5.62 -5.09
CA ALA A 279 -3.81 -6.20 -4.41
C ALA A 279 -3.58 -7.68 -4.02
N MET A 280 -2.91 -8.45 -4.89
CA MET A 280 -2.59 -9.86 -4.63
C MET A 280 -1.60 -10.04 -3.47
N ASP A 281 -0.64 -9.11 -3.26
CA ASP A 281 0.25 -9.14 -2.08
C ASP A 281 -0.53 -9.03 -0.76
N TYR A 282 -1.52 -8.13 -0.72
CA TYR A 282 -2.41 -8.01 0.44
C TYR A 282 -3.32 -9.24 0.64
N LEU A 283 -3.76 -9.88 -0.47
CA LEU A 283 -4.51 -11.15 -0.38
C LEU A 283 -3.68 -12.24 0.27
N VAL A 284 -2.45 -12.44 -0.21
CA VAL A 284 -1.54 -13.46 0.37
C VAL A 284 -1.32 -13.19 1.85
N TYR A 285 -1.04 -11.92 2.21
CA TYR A 285 -0.85 -11.55 3.62
C TYR A 285 -2.08 -11.89 4.46
N ALA A 286 -3.27 -11.47 4.04
CA ALA A 286 -4.50 -11.67 4.81
C ALA A 286 -4.92 -13.15 4.90
N TYR A 287 -4.78 -13.92 3.82
CA TYR A 287 -5.03 -15.37 3.84
C TYR A 287 -4.11 -16.09 4.82
N LEU A 288 -2.83 -15.73 4.86
CA LEU A 288 -1.87 -16.32 5.80
C LEU A 288 -2.23 -16.01 7.26
N GLN A 289 -2.78 -14.83 7.55
CA GLN A 289 -3.25 -14.49 8.90
C GLN A 289 -4.53 -15.23 9.30
N LEU A 290 -5.29 -15.77 8.34
CA LEU A 290 -6.42 -16.67 8.59
C LEU A 290 -6.03 -18.16 8.53
N GLY A 291 -4.75 -18.48 8.30
CA GLY A 291 -4.29 -19.85 8.08
C GLY A 291 -4.85 -20.49 6.80
N ARG A 292 -5.35 -19.70 5.86
CA ARG A 292 -5.90 -20.15 4.57
C ARG A 292 -4.78 -20.32 3.54
N ASP A 293 -3.93 -21.31 3.79
CA ASP A 293 -2.69 -21.53 3.04
C ASP A 293 -2.92 -21.89 1.58
N ASP A 294 -3.95 -22.69 1.28
CA ASP A 294 -4.28 -23.08 -0.08
C ASP A 294 -4.75 -21.87 -0.92
N ASP A 295 -5.53 -20.97 -0.30
CA ASP A 295 -5.94 -19.73 -0.97
C ASP A 295 -4.74 -18.80 -1.21
N ALA A 296 -3.86 -18.65 -0.22
CA ALA A 296 -2.62 -17.88 -0.37
C ALA A 296 -1.74 -18.45 -1.50
N LYS A 297 -1.62 -19.79 -1.56
CA LYS A 297 -0.85 -20.47 -2.62
C LYS A 297 -1.47 -20.27 -4.00
N ALA A 298 -2.79 -20.36 -4.12
CA ALA A 298 -3.49 -20.12 -5.37
C ALA A 298 -3.25 -18.70 -5.91
N VAL A 299 -3.26 -17.68 -5.01
CA VAL A 299 -2.93 -16.31 -5.38
C VAL A 299 -1.47 -16.17 -5.84
N ILE A 300 -0.51 -16.82 -5.16
CA ILE A 300 0.91 -16.82 -5.56
C ILE A 300 1.08 -17.47 -6.95
N ASP A 301 0.37 -18.56 -7.22
CA ASP A 301 0.43 -19.24 -8.53
C ASP A 301 -0.16 -18.37 -9.65
N GLU A 302 -1.28 -17.66 -9.40
CA GLU A 302 -1.82 -16.69 -10.35
C GLU A 302 -0.86 -15.51 -10.54
N MET A 303 -0.27 -14.99 -9.46
CA MET A 303 0.70 -13.89 -9.49
C MET A 303 1.89 -14.21 -10.40
N SER A 304 2.45 -15.41 -10.30
CA SER A 304 3.61 -15.87 -11.09
C SER A 304 3.35 -15.93 -12.59
N ALA A 305 2.09 -15.95 -13.02
CA ALA A 305 1.69 -15.92 -14.42
C ALA A 305 1.51 -14.49 -14.97
N VAL A 306 1.54 -13.45 -14.12
CA VAL A 306 1.40 -12.06 -14.56
C VAL A 306 2.73 -11.56 -15.11
N THR A 307 2.74 -11.14 -16.37
CA THR A 307 3.93 -10.63 -17.06
C THR A 307 3.67 -9.29 -17.71
N GLY A 308 4.73 -8.49 -17.93
CA GLY A 308 4.61 -7.19 -18.61
C GLY A 308 4.31 -6.01 -17.70
N PHE A 309 4.33 -6.19 -16.39
CA PHE A 309 4.27 -5.09 -15.43
C PHE A 309 5.60 -4.31 -15.37
N SER A 310 5.58 -3.14 -14.75
CA SER A 310 6.78 -2.30 -14.60
C SER A 310 7.74 -2.88 -13.57
N GLU A 311 8.96 -3.20 -13.99
CA GLU A 311 10.04 -3.69 -13.11
C GLU A 311 10.66 -2.60 -12.21
N THR A 312 10.39 -1.34 -12.51
CA THR A 312 10.91 -0.19 -11.75
C THR A 312 9.85 0.49 -10.87
N PHE A 313 8.58 0.10 -11.02
CA PHE A 313 7.49 0.56 -10.17
C PHE A 313 7.24 -0.48 -9.08
N ILE A 314 7.56 -0.14 -7.85
CA ILE A 314 7.76 -1.05 -6.71
C ILE A 314 6.62 -2.02 -6.39
N PRO A 315 5.30 -1.72 -6.53
CA PRO A 315 4.24 -2.61 -6.07
C PRO A 315 4.31 -4.02 -6.69
N GLY A 316 4.48 -4.11 -8.02
CA GLY A 316 4.55 -5.40 -8.72
C GLY A 316 5.77 -6.24 -8.33
N PRO A 317 7.02 -5.75 -8.53
CA PRO A 317 8.22 -6.50 -8.15
C PRO A 317 8.27 -6.86 -6.67
N TYR A 318 7.76 -5.99 -5.78
CA TYR A 318 7.69 -6.27 -4.35
C TYR A 318 6.75 -7.44 -4.05
N ALA A 319 5.55 -7.42 -4.63
CA ALA A 319 4.56 -8.49 -4.46
C ALA A 319 5.12 -9.86 -4.86
N GLU A 320 5.79 -9.93 -6.01
CA GLU A 320 6.43 -11.13 -6.55
C GLU A 320 7.53 -11.72 -5.64
N ALA A 321 8.27 -10.85 -4.94
CA ALA A 321 9.31 -11.29 -4.01
C ALA A 321 8.76 -11.59 -2.61
N ALA A 322 7.85 -10.75 -2.11
CA ALA A 322 7.36 -10.82 -0.75
C ALA A 322 6.36 -11.95 -0.52
N SER A 323 5.48 -12.22 -1.49
CA SER A 323 4.41 -13.22 -1.29
C SER A 323 4.95 -14.64 -1.09
N PRO A 324 5.87 -15.18 -1.91
CA PRO A 324 6.44 -16.50 -1.65
C PRO A 324 7.31 -16.53 -0.38
N ALA A 325 8.02 -15.43 -0.06
CA ALA A 325 8.79 -15.31 1.17
C ALA A 325 7.86 -15.38 2.40
N ARG A 326 6.78 -14.60 2.43
CA ARG A 326 5.77 -14.65 3.51
C ARG A 326 5.14 -16.03 3.62
N TYR A 327 4.78 -16.65 2.50
CA TYR A 327 4.17 -17.97 2.48
C TYR A 327 5.02 -19.01 3.21
N ALA A 328 6.33 -19.00 3.00
CA ALA A 328 7.24 -19.91 3.70
C ALA A 328 7.46 -19.50 5.17
N LEU A 329 7.73 -18.21 5.43
CA LEU A 329 8.06 -17.71 6.77
C LEU A 329 6.88 -17.78 7.75
N GLU A 330 5.67 -17.42 7.33
CA GLU A 330 4.48 -17.44 8.19
C GLU A 330 4.06 -18.89 8.56
N ARG A 331 4.34 -19.84 7.69
CA ARG A 331 4.08 -21.27 7.93
C ARG A 331 5.19 -21.98 8.71
N GLY A 332 6.31 -21.30 8.96
CA GLY A 332 7.48 -21.92 9.56
C GLY A 332 8.13 -22.99 8.69
N ASP A 333 7.88 -22.96 7.37
CA ASP A 333 8.49 -23.89 6.42
C ASP A 333 9.90 -23.42 6.06
N TRP A 334 10.82 -23.64 7.01
CA TRP A 334 12.19 -23.15 6.93
C TRP A 334 12.97 -23.76 5.77
N LYS A 335 12.66 -25.02 5.42
CA LYS A 335 13.27 -25.68 4.26
C LYS A 335 12.85 -24.99 2.98
N ALA A 336 11.54 -24.80 2.76
CA ALA A 336 11.03 -24.10 1.59
C ALA A 336 11.55 -22.64 1.53
N ALA A 337 11.65 -21.95 2.66
CA ALA A 337 12.25 -20.61 2.73
C ALA A 337 13.69 -20.61 2.23
N GLY A 338 14.52 -21.59 2.65
CA GLY A 338 15.91 -21.71 2.23
C GLY A 338 16.10 -22.06 0.75
N GLU A 339 15.09 -22.62 0.10
CA GLU A 339 15.10 -23.06 -1.31
C GLU A 339 14.45 -22.03 -2.27
N LEU A 340 13.98 -20.87 -1.77
CA LEU A 340 13.35 -19.84 -2.61
C LEU A 340 14.28 -19.37 -3.73
N THR A 341 13.71 -19.20 -4.93
CA THR A 341 14.44 -18.68 -6.10
C THR A 341 14.46 -17.17 -6.06
N VAL A 342 15.65 -16.57 -6.18
CA VAL A 342 15.79 -15.12 -6.29
C VAL A 342 15.39 -14.67 -7.67
N ARG A 343 14.35 -13.86 -7.77
CA ARG A 343 13.95 -13.21 -9.02
C ARG A 343 14.88 -12.04 -9.30
N PRO A 344 15.47 -11.93 -10.52
CA PRO A 344 16.20 -10.73 -10.92
C PRO A 344 15.29 -9.50 -10.87
N SER A 345 15.78 -8.42 -10.25
CA SER A 345 15.06 -7.14 -10.18
C SER A 345 16.06 -5.99 -10.22
N PRO A 346 15.76 -4.85 -10.86
CA PRO A 346 16.59 -3.65 -10.75
C PRO A 346 16.51 -2.98 -9.37
N LEU A 347 15.57 -3.41 -8.51
CA LEU A 347 15.33 -2.84 -7.19
C LEU A 347 16.05 -3.67 -6.11
N PRO A 348 17.09 -3.13 -5.45
CA PRO A 348 17.88 -3.88 -4.46
C PRO A 348 17.05 -4.36 -3.25
N ASN A 349 16.12 -3.54 -2.78
CA ASN A 349 15.21 -3.88 -1.68
C ASN A 349 14.27 -5.06 -1.99
N VAL A 350 13.89 -5.24 -3.26
CA VAL A 350 13.07 -6.38 -3.72
C VAL A 350 13.87 -7.68 -3.67
N GLN A 351 15.11 -7.66 -4.19
CA GLN A 351 15.98 -8.84 -4.12
C GLN A 351 16.29 -9.24 -2.66
N ALA A 352 16.48 -8.25 -1.78
CA ALA A 352 16.81 -8.46 -0.37
C ALA A 352 15.77 -9.32 0.35
N ILE A 353 14.49 -9.21 0.00
CA ILE A 353 13.41 -10.00 0.62
C ILE A 353 13.67 -11.50 0.47
N THR A 354 14.02 -11.96 -0.71
CA THR A 354 14.26 -13.39 -0.97
C THR A 354 15.55 -13.86 -0.29
N TYR A 355 16.64 -13.08 -0.34
CA TYR A 355 17.87 -13.41 0.37
C TYR A 355 17.68 -13.48 1.88
N PHE A 356 16.87 -12.57 2.44
CA PHE A 356 16.48 -12.60 3.85
C PHE A 356 15.74 -13.89 4.22
N ALA A 357 14.69 -14.24 3.46
CA ALA A 357 13.92 -15.45 3.71
C ALA A 357 14.79 -16.72 3.61
N ARG A 358 15.68 -16.79 2.62
CA ARG A 358 16.63 -17.89 2.43
C ARG A 358 17.61 -18.02 3.58
N ALA A 359 18.19 -16.90 4.01
CA ALA A 359 19.16 -16.90 5.11
C ALA A 359 18.54 -17.38 6.43
N ILE A 360 17.33 -16.91 6.79
CA ILE A 360 16.60 -17.40 7.96
C ILE A 360 16.21 -18.87 7.76
N GLY A 361 15.69 -19.23 6.58
CA GLY A 361 15.31 -20.61 6.28
C GLY A 361 16.45 -21.58 6.46
N ALA A 362 17.62 -21.29 5.89
CA ALA A 362 18.81 -22.11 6.03
C ALA A 362 19.27 -22.24 7.50
N ALA A 363 19.31 -21.12 8.24
CA ALA A 363 19.71 -21.13 9.65
C ALA A 363 18.74 -21.96 10.51
N ARG A 364 17.43 -21.75 10.36
CA ARG A 364 16.41 -22.47 11.15
C ARG A 364 16.21 -23.93 10.73
N ALA A 365 16.59 -24.28 9.49
CA ALA A 365 16.67 -25.68 9.04
C ALA A 365 17.93 -26.39 9.53
N GLY A 366 18.78 -25.77 10.37
CA GLY A 366 19.97 -26.36 10.95
C GLY A 366 21.22 -26.28 10.05
N ASN A 367 21.21 -25.49 8.99
CA ASN A 367 22.35 -25.31 8.09
C ASN A 367 22.81 -23.82 8.03
N PRO A 368 23.43 -23.29 9.13
CA PRO A 368 23.85 -21.89 9.17
C PRO A 368 24.93 -21.52 8.15
N GLU A 369 25.72 -22.49 7.69
CA GLU A 369 26.74 -22.24 6.66
C GLU A 369 26.11 -21.87 5.30
N ALA A 370 24.98 -22.48 4.96
CA ALA A 370 24.24 -22.16 3.73
C ALA A 370 23.64 -20.74 3.74
N ALA A 371 23.47 -20.10 4.89
CA ALA A 371 23.00 -18.73 5.00
C ALA A 371 24.07 -17.67 4.65
N LYS A 372 25.36 -18.02 4.73
CA LYS A 372 26.47 -17.05 4.54
C LYS A 372 26.46 -16.32 3.20
N PRO A 373 26.26 -16.98 2.05
CA PRO A 373 26.19 -16.30 0.76
C PRO A 373 25.03 -15.29 0.69
N ASP A 374 23.87 -15.64 1.25
CA ASP A 374 22.68 -14.78 1.27
C ASP A 374 22.89 -13.57 2.19
N LEU A 375 23.55 -13.74 3.35
CA LEU A 375 23.96 -12.64 4.23
C LEU A 375 24.94 -11.68 3.53
N ALA A 376 25.91 -12.20 2.77
CA ALA A 376 26.83 -11.38 1.99
C ALA A 376 26.07 -10.53 0.96
N LYS A 377 25.07 -11.14 0.28
CA LYS A 377 24.21 -10.41 -0.67
C LYS A 377 23.36 -9.33 0.00
N LEU A 378 22.82 -9.57 1.18
CA LEU A 378 22.11 -8.53 1.94
C LEU A 378 23.04 -7.34 2.25
N GLY A 379 24.31 -7.59 2.59
CA GLY A 379 25.31 -6.52 2.77
C GLY A 379 25.56 -5.71 1.50
N GLU A 380 25.77 -6.38 0.35
CA GLU A 380 25.94 -5.72 -0.94
C GLU A 380 24.73 -4.85 -1.33
N LEU A 381 23.51 -5.36 -1.09
CA LEU A 381 22.25 -4.65 -1.42
C LEU A 381 22.03 -3.45 -0.49
N TYR A 382 22.38 -3.59 0.79
CA TYR A 382 22.40 -2.49 1.75
C TYR A 382 23.31 -1.36 1.32
N ASP A 383 24.56 -1.68 0.91
CA ASP A 383 25.52 -0.69 0.45
C ASP A 383 25.02 0.05 -0.81
N LYS A 384 24.46 -0.66 -1.78
CA LYS A 384 23.84 -0.06 -2.98
C LYS A 384 22.73 0.94 -2.63
N LEU A 385 21.86 0.60 -1.67
CA LEU A 385 20.78 1.49 -1.23
C LEU A 385 21.33 2.72 -0.51
N ARG A 386 22.38 2.57 0.29
CA ARG A 386 23.07 3.70 0.93
C ARG A 386 23.73 4.64 -0.09
N GLU A 387 24.41 4.11 -1.09
CA GLU A 387 25.01 4.88 -2.18
C GLU A 387 23.92 5.63 -2.97
N ALA A 388 22.76 5.01 -3.18
CA ALA A 388 21.60 5.65 -3.79
C ALA A 388 20.88 6.66 -2.86
N LYS A 389 21.34 6.80 -1.60
CA LYS A 389 20.73 7.66 -0.55
C LYS A 389 19.26 7.28 -0.25
N ASP A 390 18.90 6.03 -0.43
CA ASP A 390 17.60 5.51 -0.06
C ASP A 390 17.61 5.11 1.42
N ALA A 391 17.30 6.06 2.29
CA ALA A 391 17.37 5.89 3.73
C ALA A 391 16.36 4.85 4.26
N TYR A 392 15.16 4.79 3.67
CA TYR A 392 14.13 3.85 4.13
C TYR A 392 14.51 2.42 3.80
N TRP A 393 14.75 2.11 2.53
CA TRP A 393 15.03 0.73 2.12
C TRP A 393 16.38 0.22 2.60
N SER A 394 17.39 1.11 2.72
CA SER A 394 18.66 0.70 3.34
C SER A 394 18.47 0.25 4.79
N GLU A 395 17.65 0.96 5.60
CA GLU A 395 17.37 0.54 6.97
C GLU A 395 16.57 -0.77 7.03
N GLN A 396 15.57 -0.97 6.15
CA GLN A 396 14.82 -2.23 6.08
C GLN A 396 15.75 -3.42 5.75
N VAL A 397 16.65 -3.29 4.78
CA VAL A 397 17.61 -4.34 4.42
C VAL A 397 18.63 -4.59 5.54
N ASN A 398 19.07 -3.55 6.25
CA ASN A 398 19.93 -3.65 7.42
C ASN A 398 19.25 -4.45 8.55
N ILE A 399 17.97 -4.18 8.82
CA ILE A 399 17.19 -4.93 9.81
C ILE A 399 17.07 -6.39 9.39
N GLN A 400 16.74 -6.67 8.13
CA GLN A 400 16.68 -8.04 7.58
C GLN A 400 18.00 -8.79 7.76
N ALA A 401 19.13 -8.14 7.47
CA ALA A 401 20.47 -8.72 7.66
C ALA A 401 20.77 -9.02 9.14
N LYS A 402 20.40 -8.13 10.05
CA LYS A 402 20.55 -8.33 11.51
C LYS A 402 19.71 -9.51 12.01
N ILE A 403 18.44 -9.60 11.60
CA ILE A 403 17.55 -10.72 11.95
C ILE A 403 18.14 -12.05 11.49
N ALA A 404 18.54 -12.13 10.22
CA ALA A 404 19.12 -13.34 9.64
C ALA A 404 20.44 -13.73 10.33
N SER A 405 21.31 -12.74 10.63
CA SER A 405 22.56 -12.96 11.38
C SER A 405 22.30 -13.48 12.78
N ALA A 406 21.27 -12.98 13.49
CA ALA A 406 20.90 -13.47 14.81
C ALA A 406 20.49 -14.95 14.78
N TRP A 407 19.69 -15.35 13.79
CA TRP A 407 19.33 -16.77 13.63
C TRP A 407 20.51 -17.67 13.25
N VAL A 408 21.48 -17.16 12.48
CA VAL A 408 22.74 -17.88 12.21
C VAL A 408 23.56 -18.08 13.49
N LEU A 409 23.70 -17.06 14.33
CA LEU A 409 24.35 -17.17 15.65
C LEU A 409 23.65 -18.21 16.53
N TYR A 410 22.31 -18.20 16.54
CA TYR A 410 21.51 -19.16 17.29
C TYR A 410 21.79 -20.60 16.85
N ALA A 411 21.77 -20.85 15.54
CA ALA A 411 22.04 -22.16 14.94
C ALA A 411 23.50 -22.65 15.18
N GLN A 412 24.43 -21.70 15.37
CA GLN A 412 25.83 -22.00 15.78
C GLN A 412 25.98 -22.27 17.27
N GLY A 413 24.90 -22.24 18.06
CA GLY A 413 24.93 -22.46 19.52
C GLY A 413 25.31 -21.23 20.36
N LYS A 414 25.49 -20.07 19.75
CA LYS A 414 25.82 -18.80 20.42
C LYS A 414 24.55 -18.09 20.90
N LYS A 415 23.78 -18.77 21.77
CA LYS A 415 22.42 -18.37 22.12
C LYS A 415 22.32 -16.97 22.73
N ASP A 416 23.19 -16.61 23.69
CA ASP A 416 23.14 -15.31 24.36
C ASP A 416 23.41 -14.15 23.38
N GLU A 417 24.41 -14.31 22.49
CA GLU A 417 24.73 -13.36 21.45
C GLU A 417 23.56 -13.23 20.46
N ALA A 418 22.94 -14.35 20.10
CA ALA A 418 21.81 -14.40 19.17
C ALA A 418 20.58 -13.67 19.73
N VAL A 419 20.20 -13.96 20.99
CA VAL A 419 19.06 -13.31 21.66
C VAL A 419 19.27 -11.81 21.75
N LYS A 420 20.49 -11.36 22.11
CA LYS A 420 20.82 -9.93 22.13
C LYS A 420 20.73 -9.31 20.74
N ALA A 421 21.33 -9.92 19.73
CA ALA A 421 21.31 -9.41 18.36
C ALA A 421 19.88 -9.34 17.79
N MET A 422 19.04 -10.32 18.13
CA MET A 422 17.64 -10.36 17.71
C MET A 422 16.81 -9.28 18.40
N SER A 423 17.04 -9.03 19.70
CA SER A 423 16.44 -7.91 20.43
C SER A 423 16.79 -6.56 19.78
N ASP A 424 18.08 -6.34 19.49
CA ASP A 424 18.56 -5.11 18.85
C ASP A 424 17.92 -4.91 17.45
N ALA A 425 17.71 -6.00 16.69
CA ALA A 425 17.05 -5.96 15.39
C ALA A 425 15.54 -5.64 15.52
N ALA A 426 14.85 -6.24 16.50
CA ALA A 426 13.45 -5.98 16.78
C ALA A 426 13.23 -4.52 17.23
N ASP A 427 14.10 -3.99 18.09
CA ASP A 427 14.07 -2.59 18.51
C ASP A 427 14.33 -1.63 17.34
N ALA A 428 15.16 -2.02 16.38
CA ALA A 428 15.39 -1.24 15.17
C ALA A 428 14.13 -1.21 14.29
N GLU A 429 13.47 -2.36 14.06
CA GLU A 429 12.22 -2.42 13.29
C GLU A 429 11.08 -1.65 13.96
N ASP A 430 10.96 -1.68 15.29
CA ASP A 430 9.93 -0.97 16.03
C ASP A 430 10.04 0.56 15.90
N ARG A 431 11.24 1.07 15.60
CA ARG A 431 11.45 2.49 15.29
C ARG A 431 11.02 2.88 13.87
N THR A 432 10.80 1.90 12.99
CA THR A 432 10.33 2.14 11.61
C THR A 432 8.81 2.05 11.49
N GLU A 433 8.29 2.48 10.34
CA GLU A 433 6.93 2.19 9.89
C GLU A 433 6.98 1.31 8.64
N LYS A 434 5.91 0.54 8.37
CA LYS A 434 5.82 -0.15 7.08
C LYS A 434 5.78 0.86 5.94
N HIS A 435 6.33 0.49 4.80
CA HIS A 435 6.15 1.29 3.58
C HIS A 435 4.65 1.37 3.22
N PRO A 436 4.13 2.53 2.84
CA PRO A 436 2.70 2.67 2.48
C PRO A 436 2.21 1.70 1.41
N VAL A 437 3.10 1.25 0.51
CA VAL A 437 2.78 0.32 -0.58
C VAL A 437 2.65 -1.14 -0.11
N THR A 438 3.13 -1.53 1.06
CA THR A 438 3.15 -2.94 1.47
C THR A 438 2.15 -3.24 2.57
N PRO A 439 1.60 -4.47 2.67
CA PRO A 439 0.73 -4.85 3.80
C PRO A 439 1.51 -4.90 5.12
N GLY A 440 2.81 -5.22 5.07
CA GLY A 440 3.71 -5.34 6.22
C GLY A 440 5.08 -5.86 5.80
N VAL A 441 6.00 -5.97 6.75
CA VAL A 441 7.28 -6.64 6.56
C VAL A 441 7.06 -8.14 6.24
N PRO A 442 8.05 -8.86 5.68
CA PRO A 442 7.89 -10.29 5.37
C PRO A 442 7.47 -11.13 6.58
N LYS A 443 8.10 -10.92 7.75
CA LYS A 443 7.67 -11.39 9.05
C LYS A 443 8.23 -10.44 10.13
N PRO A 444 7.43 -9.99 11.12
CA PRO A 444 7.87 -9.01 12.10
C PRO A 444 9.06 -9.48 12.93
N ALA A 445 10.05 -8.59 13.09
CA ALA A 445 11.25 -8.89 13.88
C ALA A 445 10.91 -9.20 15.35
N ARG A 446 9.93 -8.50 15.94
CA ARG A 446 9.48 -8.73 17.31
C ARG A 446 8.81 -10.09 17.49
N GLU A 447 8.08 -10.60 16.48
CA GLU A 447 7.52 -11.94 16.47
C GLU A 447 8.63 -13.00 16.38
N LEU A 448 9.60 -12.83 15.48
CA LEU A 448 10.77 -13.70 15.37
C LEU A 448 11.64 -13.69 16.64
N TYR A 449 11.71 -12.55 17.34
CA TYR A 449 12.36 -12.47 18.66
C TYR A 449 11.61 -13.29 19.70
N GLY A 450 10.28 -13.20 19.74
CA GLY A 450 9.45 -14.04 20.60
C GLY A 450 9.66 -15.53 20.35
N GLU A 451 9.77 -15.96 19.09
CA GLU A 451 10.08 -17.34 18.72
C GLU A 451 11.45 -17.79 19.25
N MET A 452 12.49 -16.95 19.08
CA MET A 452 13.84 -17.23 19.57
C MET A 452 13.87 -17.36 21.11
N LEU A 453 13.10 -16.55 21.81
CA LEU A 453 12.97 -16.62 23.28
C LEU A 453 12.26 -17.89 23.75
N ILE A 454 11.21 -18.35 23.05
CA ILE A 454 10.57 -19.65 23.30
C ILE A 454 11.61 -20.78 23.17
N ASP A 455 12.36 -20.78 22.06
CA ASP A 455 13.40 -21.80 21.78
C ASP A 455 14.57 -21.73 22.77
N SER A 456 14.78 -20.59 23.44
CA SER A 456 15.80 -20.39 24.49
C SER A 456 15.28 -20.68 25.91
N GLY A 457 13.97 -20.92 26.07
CA GLY A 457 13.35 -21.23 27.37
C GLY A 457 12.93 -20.00 28.19
N ASP A 458 13.01 -18.78 27.66
CA ASP A 458 12.55 -17.57 28.34
C ASP A 458 11.09 -17.24 27.93
N ALA A 459 10.16 -18.01 28.46
CA ALA A 459 8.74 -17.87 28.20
C ALA A 459 8.20 -16.51 28.64
N LYS A 460 8.77 -15.89 29.69
CA LYS A 460 8.30 -14.58 30.18
C LYS A 460 8.62 -13.46 29.18
N ALA A 461 9.86 -13.41 28.73
CA ALA A 461 10.26 -12.42 27.72
C ALA A 461 9.57 -12.70 26.36
N ALA A 462 9.37 -13.97 26.00
CA ALA A 462 8.64 -14.37 24.79
C ALA A 462 7.20 -13.87 24.80
N LEU A 463 6.47 -14.04 25.89
CA LEU A 463 5.10 -13.54 26.04
C LEU A 463 5.05 -12.02 25.83
N ALA A 464 5.96 -11.28 26.46
CA ALA A 464 6.04 -9.83 26.31
C ALA A 464 6.33 -9.42 24.85
N ALA A 465 7.19 -10.15 24.14
CA ALA A 465 7.52 -9.89 22.73
C ALA A 465 6.30 -10.11 21.81
N PHE A 466 5.57 -11.21 21.97
CA PHE A 466 4.36 -11.47 21.20
C PHE A 466 3.22 -10.47 21.51
N GLU A 467 3.03 -10.10 22.79
CA GLU A 467 2.07 -9.08 23.17
C GLU A 467 2.43 -7.69 22.60
N ALA A 468 3.72 -7.36 22.48
CA ALA A 468 4.18 -6.15 21.79
C ALA A 468 3.90 -6.20 20.29
N THR A 469 4.10 -7.35 19.65
CA THR A 469 3.69 -7.56 18.24
C THR A 469 2.19 -7.32 18.06
N LEU A 470 1.35 -7.92 18.91
CA LEU A 470 -0.11 -7.79 18.85
C LEU A 470 -0.63 -6.36 19.09
N LYS A 471 0.15 -5.48 19.74
CA LYS A 471 -0.18 -4.06 19.87
C LYS A 471 0.08 -3.27 18.59
N LYS A 472 1.12 -3.62 17.83
CA LYS A 472 1.52 -2.94 16.61
C LYS A 472 0.81 -3.50 15.38
N GLU A 473 0.63 -4.82 15.34
CA GLU A 473 0.03 -5.56 14.25
C GLU A 473 -1.08 -6.46 14.80
N LEU A 474 -2.28 -5.91 14.81
CA LEU A 474 -3.45 -6.55 15.42
C LEU A 474 -3.82 -7.86 14.72
N ASN A 475 -4.26 -8.83 15.52
CA ASN A 475 -4.81 -10.10 15.04
C ASN A 475 -3.84 -10.91 14.17
N ARG A 476 -2.52 -10.87 14.45
CA ARG A 476 -1.58 -11.78 13.79
C ARG A 476 -1.67 -13.19 14.37
N LEU A 477 -1.89 -14.19 13.48
CA LEU A 477 -2.06 -15.59 13.86
C LEU A 477 -0.83 -16.15 14.59
N GLY A 478 0.37 -15.93 14.02
CA GLY A 478 1.64 -16.39 14.60
C GLY A 478 1.92 -15.79 15.98
N ALA A 479 1.60 -14.50 16.15
CA ALA A 479 1.78 -13.82 17.43
C ALA A 479 0.79 -14.33 18.51
N TYR A 480 -0.47 -14.63 18.16
CA TYR A 480 -1.40 -15.29 19.08
C TYR A 480 -0.92 -16.69 19.48
N ALA A 481 -0.50 -17.50 18.50
CA ALA A 481 0.00 -18.85 18.77
C ALA A 481 1.27 -18.83 19.66
N GLY A 482 2.18 -17.89 19.39
CA GLY A 482 3.39 -17.69 20.20
C GLY A 482 3.08 -17.24 21.62
N ALA A 483 2.20 -16.25 21.80
CA ALA A 483 1.76 -15.77 23.11
C ALA A 483 1.07 -16.88 23.93
N ALA A 484 0.22 -17.68 23.26
CA ALA A 484 -0.45 -18.82 23.88
C ALA A 484 0.53 -19.87 24.40
N ARG A 485 1.54 -20.25 23.60
CA ARG A 485 2.60 -21.20 23.99
C ARG A 485 3.43 -20.66 25.16
N ALA A 486 3.79 -19.38 25.10
CA ALA A 486 4.55 -18.74 26.18
C ALA A 486 3.76 -18.71 27.49
N ALA A 487 2.46 -18.36 27.45
CA ALA A 487 1.59 -18.37 28.62
C ALA A 487 1.41 -19.79 29.20
N ALA A 488 1.26 -20.79 28.34
CA ALA A 488 1.18 -22.20 28.78
C ALA A 488 2.46 -22.66 29.47
N GLN A 489 3.65 -22.32 28.97
CA GLN A 489 4.94 -22.61 29.58
C GLN A 489 5.09 -21.94 30.97
N LEU A 490 4.48 -20.78 31.16
CA LEU A 490 4.47 -20.09 32.46
C LEU A 490 3.42 -20.63 33.44
N GLY A 491 2.57 -21.57 33.02
CA GLY A 491 1.47 -22.09 33.83
C GLY A 491 0.27 -21.11 33.92
N ASP A 492 0.25 -20.02 33.13
CA ASP A 492 -0.87 -19.09 33.07
C ASP A 492 -1.95 -19.66 32.14
N THR A 493 -2.70 -20.64 32.68
CA THR A 493 -3.76 -21.34 31.93
C THR A 493 -4.83 -20.39 31.39
N ALA A 494 -5.18 -19.34 32.15
CA ALA A 494 -6.23 -18.39 31.74
C ALA A 494 -5.80 -17.62 30.47
N LYS A 495 -4.58 -17.08 30.46
CA LYS A 495 -4.03 -16.36 29.33
C LYS A 495 -3.75 -17.29 28.14
N ALA A 496 -3.25 -18.49 28.39
CA ALA A 496 -3.05 -19.51 27.35
C ALA A 496 -4.37 -19.85 26.64
N ARG A 497 -5.43 -20.13 27.40
CA ARG A 497 -6.77 -20.38 26.83
C ARG A 497 -7.30 -19.18 26.03
N GLN A 498 -7.08 -17.96 26.52
CA GLN A 498 -7.49 -16.75 25.81
C GLN A 498 -6.84 -16.66 24.43
N TYR A 499 -5.52 -16.82 24.35
CA TYR A 499 -4.78 -16.70 23.09
C TYR A 499 -5.00 -17.89 22.16
N PHE A 500 -5.04 -19.13 22.67
CA PHE A 500 -5.39 -20.29 21.85
C PHE A 500 -6.83 -20.20 21.32
N GLY A 501 -7.76 -19.65 22.10
CA GLY A 501 -9.11 -19.35 21.65
C GLY A 501 -9.13 -18.40 20.45
N LYS A 502 -8.27 -17.36 20.47
CA LYS A 502 -8.10 -16.43 19.34
C LYS A 502 -7.52 -17.12 18.09
N VAL A 503 -6.57 -18.02 18.25
CA VAL A 503 -6.03 -18.82 17.12
C VAL A 503 -7.13 -19.63 16.45
N VAL A 504 -7.93 -20.37 17.23
CA VAL A 504 -9.02 -21.22 16.69
C VAL A 504 -10.16 -20.38 16.10
N GLU A 505 -10.54 -19.27 16.77
CA GLU A 505 -11.56 -18.33 16.27
C GLU A 505 -11.17 -17.77 14.89
N GLN A 506 -9.91 -17.34 14.73
CA GLN A 506 -9.42 -16.71 13.53
C GLN A 506 -9.18 -17.69 12.38
N ALA A 507 -8.55 -18.82 12.63
CA ALA A 507 -8.21 -19.82 11.61
C ALA A 507 -9.39 -20.74 11.25
N GLY A 508 -10.41 -20.82 12.09
CA GLY A 508 -11.56 -21.70 11.89
C GLY A 508 -11.30 -23.18 12.20
N ASN A 509 -12.39 -23.95 12.34
CA ASN A 509 -12.33 -25.32 12.85
C ASN A 509 -11.73 -26.37 11.90
N GLN A 510 -11.57 -26.07 10.62
CA GLN A 510 -11.05 -27.05 9.63
C GLN A 510 -9.59 -26.82 9.26
N ASN A 511 -8.94 -25.84 9.88
CA ASN A 511 -7.56 -25.50 9.59
C ASN A 511 -6.58 -26.57 10.06
N THR A 512 -5.61 -26.93 9.22
CA THR A 512 -4.64 -28.03 9.45
C THR A 512 -3.26 -27.56 9.88
N ARG A 513 -3.03 -26.25 10.04
CA ARG A 513 -1.75 -25.75 10.57
C ARG A 513 -1.45 -26.30 11.95
N THR A 514 -0.18 -26.60 12.20
CA THR A 514 0.28 -27.17 13.47
C THR A 514 -0.13 -26.32 14.67
N GLU A 515 0.04 -24.99 14.60
CA GLU A 515 -0.33 -24.08 15.67
C GLU A 515 -1.84 -24.05 15.98
N VAL A 516 -2.67 -24.34 14.98
CA VAL A 516 -4.13 -24.45 15.17
C VAL A 516 -4.51 -25.80 15.78
N ALA A 517 -3.82 -26.89 15.38
CA ALA A 517 -3.98 -28.19 15.98
C ALA A 517 -3.57 -28.21 17.46
N ASP A 518 -2.41 -27.58 17.78
CA ASP A 518 -1.92 -27.40 19.14
C ASP A 518 -2.90 -26.58 19.98
N ALA A 519 -3.46 -25.51 19.41
CA ALA A 519 -4.45 -24.68 20.09
C ALA A 519 -5.70 -25.46 20.49
N ARG A 520 -6.23 -26.28 19.58
CA ARG A 520 -7.39 -27.16 19.88
C ARG A 520 -7.07 -28.17 20.97
N ALA A 521 -5.93 -28.88 20.81
CA ALA A 521 -5.52 -29.89 21.79
C ALA A 521 -5.38 -29.28 23.18
N TYR A 522 -4.81 -28.08 23.30
CA TYR A 522 -4.71 -27.38 24.58
C TYR A 522 -6.08 -27.00 25.15
N LEU A 523 -6.98 -26.45 24.34
CA LEU A 523 -8.32 -26.04 24.78
C LEU A 523 -9.19 -27.22 25.22
N ASP A 524 -9.02 -28.38 24.59
CA ASP A 524 -9.74 -29.62 24.94
C ASP A 524 -9.20 -30.23 26.27
N ALA A 525 -7.92 -30.01 26.56
CA ALA A 525 -7.26 -30.56 27.77
C ALA A 525 -7.42 -29.68 29.02
N HIS A 526 -7.70 -28.40 28.88
CA HIS A 526 -7.75 -27.39 29.93
C HIS A 526 -9.02 -26.55 29.91
#